data_e9de43a840d62869b911578b1dbde3a0
#
_entry.id   e9de43a840d62869b911578b1dbde3a0
#
_cell.length_a   1.000
_cell.length_b   1.000
_cell.length_c   1.000
_cell.angle_alpha   90.00
_cell.angle_beta   90.00
_cell.angle_gamma   90.00
#
_symmetry.space_group_name_H-M   'P 1'
#
loop_
_entity.id
_entity.type
_entity.pdbx_description
1 polymer ?
#
loop_
_entity_poly.entity_id
_entity_poly.type
_entity_poly.pdbx_seq_one_letter_code
_entity_poly.pdbx_strand_id
1 'polypeptide(L)'
;MNILLTGGAGYIGSHTAVELAKAGYNVIIADNFCNSSPKVIKRLEEITGKSFALYNIDVADKNALRRVFKENQIDAAIHFAGYKSVGESVKVPLSYYRNNIDTTLSLLEVMKEYDCKKLVFSSSATVYGTKAPVPYKEDMEPGSCANPYGWTKLFIERIITDYSAANSGFSAVILRYFNPVGAHKSGLIGEDPRDIPNNLMPYISKVAVGELEKLSIFGSDYPTKDGTGVRDYIHVTDLAKGHVSALEYAENHCGTEIFNLGTGKGISVLEMLRAYEKACGNEIPHKFVPRREGDLAEYYADSSKAERVLGWKTELSVEDMCRDAWNWQKNNPKGYEE
;
A
#
# COMPACT_ATOMS: atom_id res chain seq x y z
N MET A 1 -16.39 5.95 -15.23
CA MET A 1 -15.50 7.00 -14.70
C MET A 1 -14.06 6.70 -15.10
N ASN A 2 -13.29 7.77 -15.32
CA ASN A 2 -11.87 7.74 -15.61
C ASN A 2 -11.09 7.96 -14.29
N ILE A 3 -10.36 6.96 -13.84
CA ILE A 3 -9.66 6.96 -12.55
C ILE A 3 -8.17 7.06 -12.78
N LEU A 4 -7.56 8.12 -12.27
CA LEU A 4 -6.09 8.28 -12.28
C LEU A 4 -5.48 7.54 -11.10
N LEU A 5 -4.57 6.61 -11.36
CA LEU A 5 -3.71 5.99 -10.36
C LEU A 5 -2.30 6.59 -10.44
N THR A 6 -1.93 7.41 -9.49
CA THR A 6 -0.53 7.86 -9.37
C THR A 6 0.27 6.82 -8.61
N GLY A 7 1.43 6.42 -9.13
CA GLY A 7 2.15 5.25 -8.63
C GLY A 7 1.43 3.92 -8.94
N GLY A 8 0.62 3.92 -10.02
CA GLY A 8 -0.27 2.82 -10.36
C GLY A 8 0.44 1.57 -10.89
N ALA A 9 1.71 1.65 -11.29
CA ALA A 9 2.52 0.49 -11.66
C ALA A 9 3.22 -0.17 -10.46
N GLY A 10 3.13 0.42 -9.27
CA GLY A 10 3.66 -0.16 -8.03
C GLY A 10 2.85 -1.36 -7.54
N TYR A 11 3.31 -1.99 -6.45
CA TYR A 11 2.70 -3.21 -5.89
C TYR A 11 1.21 -3.05 -5.59
N ILE A 12 0.82 -2.09 -4.73
CA ILE A 12 -0.59 -1.88 -4.37
C ILE A 12 -1.37 -1.29 -5.56
N GLY A 13 -0.76 -0.33 -6.28
CA GLY A 13 -1.38 0.34 -7.42
C GLY A 13 -1.78 -0.63 -8.53
N SER A 14 -0.92 -1.58 -8.89
CA SER A 14 -1.22 -2.58 -9.93
C SER A 14 -2.37 -3.52 -9.54
N HIS A 15 -2.43 -3.99 -8.29
CA HIS A 15 -3.55 -4.79 -7.80
C HIS A 15 -4.85 -3.98 -7.77
N THR A 16 -4.77 -2.69 -7.39
CA THR A 16 -5.93 -1.78 -7.43
C THR A 16 -6.40 -1.53 -8.87
N ALA A 17 -5.48 -1.40 -9.83
CA ALA A 17 -5.83 -1.28 -11.24
C ALA A 17 -6.64 -2.49 -11.74
N VAL A 18 -6.28 -3.71 -11.32
CA VAL A 18 -7.04 -4.94 -11.64
C VAL A 18 -8.45 -4.87 -11.09
N GLU A 19 -8.62 -4.54 -9.80
CA GLU A 19 -9.94 -4.53 -9.16
C GLU A 19 -10.83 -3.39 -9.71
N LEU A 20 -10.30 -2.21 -9.98
CA LEU A 20 -11.01 -1.12 -10.64
C LEU A 20 -11.45 -1.52 -12.07
N ALA A 21 -10.57 -2.13 -12.85
CA ALA A 21 -10.89 -2.62 -14.18
C ALA A 21 -12.01 -3.67 -14.14
N LYS A 22 -12.01 -4.60 -13.17
CA LYS A 22 -13.08 -5.58 -12.94
C LYS A 22 -14.39 -4.90 -12.57
N ALA A 23 -14.35 -3.83 -11.76
CA ALA A 23 -15.51 -3.02 -11.38
C ALA A 23 -16.06 -2.12 -12.53
N GLY A 24 -15.40 -2.12 -13.69
CA GLY A 24 -15.88 -1.40 -14.87
C GLY A 24 -15.34 0.02 -15.04
N TYR A 25 -14.41 0.46 -14.17
CA TYR A 25 -13.75 1.76 -14.32
C TYR A 25 -12.73 1.75 -15.45
N ASN A 26 -12.53 2.92 -16.06
CA ASN A 26 -11.43 3.17 -16.97
C ASN A 26 -10.23 3.67 -16.17
N VAL A 27 -9.10 2.96 -16.22
CA VAL A 27 -7.94 3.23 -15.37
C VAL A 27 -6.83 3.88 -16.19
N ILE A 28 -6.34 5.02 -15.69
CA ILE A 28 -5.20 5.75 -16.22
C ILE A 28 -4.06 5.65 -15.21
N ILE A 29 -2.88 5.23 -15.63
CA ILE A 29 -1.71 5.02 -14.77
C ILE A 29 -0.68 6.11 -15.03
N ALA A 30 -0.27 6.81 -13.96
CA ALA A 30 0.87 7.72 -13.96
C ALA A 30 1.94 7.20 -12.99
N ASP A 31 3.13 6.89 -13.50
CA ASP A 31 4.23 6.31 -12.72
C ASP A 31 5.57 6.73 -13.33
N ASN A 32 6.57 7.03 -12.52
CA ASN A 32 7.92 7.37 -12.99
C ASN A 32 8.87 6.16 -12.99
N PHE A 33 8.38 5.00 -12.60
CA PHE A 33 9.10 3.73 -12.51
C PHE A 33 10.37 3.77 -11.63
N CYS A 34 10.46 4.68 -10.69
CA CYS A 34 11.61 4.70 -9.76
C CYS A 34 11.67 3.45 -8.87
N ASN A 35 10.51 2.83 -8.55
CA ASN A 35 10.41 1.60 -7.76
C ASN A 35 9.31 0.66 -8.30
N SER A 36 9.12 0.63 -9.60
CA SER A 36 8.15 -0.22 -10.30
C SER A 36 8.70 -0.59 -11.69
N SER A 37 7.95 -1.35 -12.47
CA SER A 37 8.35 -1.76 -13.81
C SER A 37 7.25 -1.47 -14.84
N PRO A 38 7.58 -0.94 -16.04
CA PRO A 38 6.60 -0.77 -17.11
C PRO A 38 6.04 -2.09 -17.64
N LYS A 39 6.74 -3.21 -17.41
CA LYS A 39 6.27 -4.56 -17.78
C LYS A 39 4.98 -4.96 -17.04
N VAL A 40 4.69 -4.33 -15.89
CA VAL A 40 3.45 -4.52 -15.14
C VAL A 40 2.23 -4.26 -16.01
N ILE A 41 2.25 -3.24 -16.87
CA ILE A 41 1.10 -2.85 -17.69
C ILE A 41 0.63 -4.00 -18.60
N LYS A 42 1.57 -4.65 -19.30
CA LYS A 42 1.24 -5.80 -20.14
C LYS A 42 0.59 -6.94 -19.34
N ARG A 43 1.07 -7.17 -18.11
CA ARG A 43 0.49 -8.19 -17.23
C ARG A 43 -0.89 -7.80 -16.70
N LEU A 44 -1.14 -6.51 -16.47
CA LEU A 44 -2.50 -6.01 -16.15
C LEU A 44 -3.47 -6.24 -17.31
N GLU A 45 -3.03 -5.98 -18.54
CA GLU A 45 -3.82 -6.24 -19.74
C GLU A 45 -4.14 -7.73 -19.92
N GLU A 46 -3.16 -8.60 -19.65
CA GLU A 46 -3.35 -10.06 -19.68
C GLU A 46 -4.37 -10.53 -18.63
N ILE A 47 -4.30 -10.00 -17.40
CA ILE A 47 -5.21 -10.37 -16.31
C ILE A 47 -6.64 -9.91 -16.58
N THR A 48 -6.79 -8.70 -17.13
CA THR A 48 -8.10 -8.02 -17.19
C THR A 48 -8.76 -8.07 -18.57
N GLY A 49 -7.98 -8.35 -19.61
CA GLY A 49 -8.44 -8.23 -21.01
C GLY A 49 -8.71 -6.78 -21.44
N LYS A 50 -8.24 -5.78 -20.67
CA LYS A 50 -8.47 -4.34 -20.93
C LYS A 50 -7.15 -3.62 -21.12
N SER A 51 -7.12 -2.56 -21.96
CA SER A 51 -5.96 -1.69 -22.11
C SER A 51 -5.92 -0.62 -21.03
N PHE A 52 -4.72 -0.18 -20.68
CA PHE A 52 -4.46 0.87 -19.70
C PHE A 52 -3.68 2.01 -20.34
N ALA A 53 -4.19 3.24 -20.20
CA ALA A 53 -3.42 4.42 -20.58
C ALA A 53 -2.27 4.61 -19.57
N LEU A 54 -1.05 4.68 -20.07
CA LEU A 54 0.16 4.81 -19.27
C LEU A 54 0.90 6.11 -19.56
N TYR A 55 1.20 6.85 -18.50
CA TYR A 55 2.03 8.05 -18.53
C TYR A 55 3.27 7.85 -17.67
N ASN A 56 4.44 7.81 -18.33
CA ASN A 56 5.72 7.81 -17.62
C ASN A 56 6.05 9.25 -17.22
N ILE A 57 5.65 9.64 -16.02
CA ILE A 57 5.84 11.00 -15.50
C ILE A 57 6.15 11.00 -14.01
N ASP A 58 6.84 12.03 -13.56
CA ASP A 58 6.88 12.38 -12.14
C ASP A 58 5.62 13.19 -11.78
N VAL A 59 4.86 12.72 -10.79
CA VAL A 59 3.63 13.37 -10.32
C VAL A 59 3.90 14.75 -9.70
N ALA A 60 5.12 15.00 -9.25
CA ALA A 60 5.54 16.32 -8.78
C ALA A 60 5.68 17.34 -9.94
N ASP A 61 5.84 16.89 -11.20
CA ASP A 61 5.81 17.76 -12.38
C ASP A 61 4.37 18.09 -12.77
N LYS A 62 3.92 19.27 -12.35
CA LYS A 62 2.57 19.77 -12.64
C LYS A 62 2.27 19.89 -14.14
N ASN A 63 3.25 20.18 -14.98
CA ASN A 63 3.02 20.32 -16.41
C ASN A 63 2.77 18.95 -17.06
N ALA A 64 3.55 17.95 -16.68
CA ALA A 64 3.32 16.57 -17.11
C ALA A 64 1.96 16.06 -16.60
N LEU A 65 1.60 16.35 -15.33
CA LEU A 65 0.32 15.94 -14.74
C LEU A 65 -0.88 16.64 -15.41
N ARG A 66 -0.79 17.94 -15.73
CA ARG A 66 -1.83 18.68 -16.50
C ARG A 66 -2.12 18.02 -17.85
N ARG A 67 -1.08 17.51 -18.52
CA ARG A 67 -1.27 16.78 -19.78
C ARG A 67 -2.14 15.54 -19.58
N VAL A 68 -1.91 14.77 -18.51
CA VAL A 68 -2.73 13.58 -18.20
C VAL A 68 -4.19 13.96 -17.99
N PHE A 69 -4.48 15.01 -17.22
CA PHE A 69 -5.84 15.47 -16.97
C PHE A 69 -6.52 15.99 -18.23
N LYS A 70 -5.79 16.74 -19.06
CA LYS A 70 -6.32 17.30 -20.32
C LYS A 70 -6.69 16.20 -21.33
N GLU A 71 -5.87 15.15 -21.42
CA GLU A 71 -6.06 14.07 -22.40
C GLU A 71 -7.14 13.05 -21.98
N ASN A 72 -7.46 12.93 -20.68
CA ASN A 72 -8.27 11.81 -20.17
C ASN A 72 -9.56 12.20 -19.43
N GLN A 73 -9.84 13.47 -19.19
CA GLN A 73 -11.03 13.91 -18.41
C GLN A 73 -11.18 13.12 -17.08
N ILE A 74 -10.19 13.27 -16.18
CA ILE A 74 -10.12 12.51 -14.94
C ILE A 74 -11.28 12.85 -13.99
N ASP A 75 -12.03 11.85 -13.56
CA ASP A 75 -13.17 11.98 -12.63
C ASP A 75 -12.78 11.85 -11.17
N ALA A 76 -11.74 11.04 -10.89
CA ALA A 76 -11.19 10.81 -9.55
C ALA A 76 -9.73 10.39 -9.61
N ALA A 77 -9.00 10.58 -8.52
CA ALA A 77 -7.63 10.11 -8.37
C ALA A 77 -7.49 9.18 -7.16
N ILE A 78 -6.65 8.14 -7.30
CA ILE A 78 -6.14 7.34 -6.19
C ILE A 78 -4.63 7.57 -6.13
N HIS A 79 -4.15 8.07 -5.00
CA HIS A 79 -2.80 8.55 -4.85
C HIS A 79 -1.92 7.56 -4.08
N PHE A 80 -1.10 6.78 -4.83
CA PHE A 80 -0.11 5.86 -4.28
C PHE A 80 1.32 6.42 -4.38
N ALA A 81 1.58 7.35 -5.31
CA ALA A 81 2.92 7.86 -5.57
C ALA A 81 3.56 8.42 -4.29
N GLY A 82 4.74 7.91 -3.97
CA GLY A 82 5.51 8.34 -2.79
C GLY A 82 6.52 7.28 -2.36
N TYR A 83 7.60 7.72 -1.73
CA TYR A 83 8.58 6.82 -1.13
C TYR A 83 7.99 6.13 0.10
N LYS A 84 8.25 4.82 0.26
CA LYS A 84 7.59 3.97 1.27
C LYS A 84 8.54 3.30 2.27
N SER A 85 9.86 3.36 2.08
CA SER A 85 10.81 2.63 2.90
C SER A 85 11.06 3.35 4.23
N VAL A 86 10.63 2.73 5.34
CA VAL A 86 10.81 3.26 6.70
C VAL A 86 12.29 3.46 7.02
N GLY A 87 13.14 2.44 6.78
CA GLY A 87 14.57 2.51 7.10
C GLY A 87 15.35 3.51 6.24
N GLU A 88 14.97 3.68 4.97
CA GLU A 88 15.57 4.66 4.08
C GLU A 88 15.18 6.09 4.49
N SER A 89 13.93 6.30 4.92
CA SER A 89 13.43 7.61 5.33
C SER A 89 14.26 8.24 6.45
N VAL A 90 14.82 7.41 7.34
CA VAL A 90 15.71 7.88 8.42
C VAL A 90 17.06 8.35 7.87
N LYS A 91 17.55 7.72 6.79
CA LYS A 91 18.85 8.06 6.17
C LYS A 91 18.77 9.30 5.28
N VAL A 92 17.65 9.50 4.58
CA VAL A 92 17.46 10.60 3.62
C VAL A 92 16.14 11.35 3.83
N PRO A 93 15.89 11.90 5.04
CA PRO A 93 14.58 12.43 5.43
C PRO A 93 14.08 13.56 4.52
N LEU A 94 14.95 14.46 4.08
CA LEU A 94 14.55 15.58 3.23
C LEU A 94 14.01 15.12 1.87
N SER A 95 14.57 14.05 1.30
CA SER A 95 14.08 13.46 0.06
C SER A 95 12.66 12.91 0.24
N TYR A 96 12.38 12.27 1.39
CA TYR A 96 11.04 11.78 1.73
C TYR A 96 10.03 12.88 1.89
N TYR A 97 10.36 13.93 2.67
CA TYR A 97 9.46 15.08 2.84
C TYR A 97 9.17 15.75 1.50
N ARG A 98 10.21 16.06 0.72
CA ARG A 98 10.04 16.71 -0.57
C ARG A 98 9.22 15.84 -1.53
N ASN A 99 9.64 14.61 -1.79
CA ASN A 99 8.94 13.75 -2.74
C ASN A 99 7.48 13.52 -2.36
N ASN A 100 7.21 13.09 -1.12
CA ASN A 100 5.87 12.68 -0.74
C ASN A 100 4.90 13.86 -0.61
N ILE A 101 5.36 15.01 -0.13
CA ILE A 101 4.52 16.19 0.01
C ILE A 101 4.33 16.88 -1.34
N ASP A 102 5.40 17.10 -2.13
CA ASP A 102 5.31 17.81 -3.41
C ASP A 102 4.43 17.06 -4.42
N THR A 103 4.47 15.72 -4.47
CA THR A 103 3.59 14.92 -5.32
C THR A 103 2.12 15.13 -4.95
N THR A 104 1.80 15.18 -3.65
CA THR A 104 0.43 15.41 -3.18
C THR A 104 -0.04 16.84 -3.47
N LEU A 105 0.80 17.84 -3.19
CA LEU A 105 0.47 19.24 -3.47
C LEU A 105 0.22 19.45 -4.97
N SER A 106 1.11 18.93 -5.82
CA SER A 106 0.98 19.01 -7.27
C SER A 106 -0.32 18.35 -7.76
N LEU A 107 -0.66 17.18 -7.21
CA LEU A 107 -1.90 16.49 -7.56
C LEU A 107 -3.14 17.33 -7.17
N LEU A 108 -3.21 17.83 -5.94
CA LEU A 108 -4.35 18.62 -5.45
C LEU A 108 -4.53 19.92 -6.26
N GLU A 109 -3.44 20.61 -6.62
CA GLU A 109 -3.47 21.82 -7.43
C GLU A 109 -4.02 21.52 -8.84
N VAL A 110 -3.54 20.46 -9.50
CA VAL A 110 -4.02 20.08 -10.83
C VAL A 110 -5.45 19.55 -10.77
N MET A 111 -5.83 18.76 -9.77
CA MET A 111 -7.23 18.35 -9.55
C MET A 111 -8.16 19.57 -9.46
N LYS A 112 -7.73 20.64 -8.76
CA LYS A 112 -8.50 21.88 -8.67
C LYS A 112 -8.65 22.57 -10.02
N GLU A 113 -7.59 22.66 -10.82
CA GLU A 113 -7.60 23.28 -12.15
C GLU A 113 -8.58 22.60 -13.12
N TYR A 114 -8.78 21.29 -12.96
CA TYR A 114 -9.64 20.48 -13.82
C TYR A 114 -10.98 20.06 -13.19
N ASP A 115 -11.36 20.67 -12.07
CA ASP A 115 -12.59 20.38 -11.30
C ASP A 115 -12.77 18.89 -10.91
N CYS A 116 -11.66 18.16 -10.75
CA CYS A 116 -11.64 16.80 -10.24
C CYS A 116 -11.74 16.82 -8.70
N LYS A 117 -12.84 16.30 -8.13
CA LYS A 117 -13.21 16.51 -6.73
C LYS A 117 -13.12 15.26 -5.86
N LYS A 118 -12.63 14.15 -6.37
CA LYS A 118 -12.61 12.88 -5.64
C LYS A 118 -11.19 12.34 -5.51
N LEU A 119 -10.76 12.15 -4.28
CA LEU A 119 -9.43 11.64 -3.96
C LEU A 119 -9.51 10.48 -2.98
N VAL A 120 -8.84 9.37 -3.30
CA VAL A 120 -8.50 8.31 -2.33
C VAL A 120 -7.00 8.37 -2.08
N PHE A 121 -6.61 8.47 -0.82
CA PHE A 121 -5.20 8.60 -0.43
C PHE A 121 -4.68 7.37 0.30
N SER A 122 -3.54 6.87 -0.15
CA SER A 122 -2.74 5.81 0.46
C SER A 122 -2.00 6.33 1.70
N SER A 123 -2.63 6.24 2.87
CA SER A 123 -1.97 6.51 4.14
C SER A 123 -1.43 5.21 4.78
N SER A 124 -1.04 5.26 6.04
CA SER A 124 -0.37 4.15 6.72
C SER A 124 -0.72 4.12 8.21
N ALA A 125 -0.78 2.94 8.81
CA ALA A 125 -0.90 2.77 10.26
C ALA A 125 0.27 3.39 11.04
N THR A 126 1.39 3.71 10.40
CA THR A 126 2.53 4.42 11.04
C THR A 126 2.16 5.79 11.59
N VAL A 127 1.06 6.40 11.13
CA VAL A 127 0.56 7.69 11.64
C VAL A 127 0.07 7.62 13.09
N TYR A 128 -0.32 6.45 13.58
CA TYR A 128 -0.71 6.26 14.98
C TYR A 128 0.46 6.36 15.96
N GLY A 129 1.70 6.24 15.43
CA GLY A 129 2.92 6.34 16.22
C GLY A 129 3.14 5.14 17.14
N THR A 130 3.96 5.35 18.18
CA THR A 130 4.43 4.26 19.05
C THR A 130 3.68 4.15 20.38
N LYS A 131 2.75 5.08 20.66
CA LYS A 131 2.08 5.19 21.96
C LYS A 131 0.61 4.81 21.93
N ALA A 132 0.00 4.66 20.77
CA ALA A 132 -1.39 4.32 20.65
C ALA A 132 -1.63 2.87 21.13
N PRO A 133 -2.69 2.61 21.91
CA PRO A 133 -3.05 1.26 22.32
C PRO A 133 -3.66 0.48 21.13
N VAL A 134 -3.47 -0.84 21.12
CA VAL A 134 -4.11 -1.72 20.14
C VAL A 134 -5.49 -2.20 20.63
N PRO A 135 -6.46 -2.48 19.75
CA PRO A 135 -6.43 -2.25 18.29
C PRO A 135 -6.50 -0.76 17.91
N TYR A 136 -5.83 -0.37 16.82
CA TYR A 136 -5.86 1.01 16.36
C TYR A 136 -7.21 1.38 15.75
N LYS A 137 -7.76 2.53 16.17
CA LYS A 137 -9.03 3.09 15.69
C LYS A 137 -8.82 4.45 15.05
N GLU A 138 -9.68 4.82 14.10
CA GLU A 138 -9.57 6.04 13.34
C GLU A 138 -9.77 7.32 14.16
N ASP A 139 -10.48 7.24 15.29
CA ASP A 139 -10.72 8.33 16.24
C ASP A 139 -9.55 8.56 17.22
N MET A 140 -8.54 7.70 17.22
CA MET A 140 -7.32 7.92 17.99
C MET A 140 -6.52 9.08 17.40
N GLU A 141 -6.02 9.96 18.27
CA GLU A 141 -5.17 11.09 17.85
C GLU A 141 -3.87 10.54 17.25
N PRO A 142 -3.57 10.85 15.97
CA PRO A 142 -2.35 10.42 15.34
C PRO A 142 -1.17 11.28 15.81
N GLY A 143 0.04 10.73 15.77
CA GLY A 143 1.25 11.47 16.13
C GLY A 143 2.35 10.57 16.66
N SER A 144 3.41 11.18 17.18
CA SER A 144 4.58 10.42 17.69
C SER A 144 5.13 9.39 16.70
N CYS A 145 5.09 9.72 15.38
CA CYS A 145 5.60 8.84 14.34
C CYS A 145 7.07 8.54 14.56
N ALA A 146 7.45 7.27 14.48
CA ALA A 146 8.80 6.82 14.77
C ALA A 146 9.84 7.18 13.69
N ASN A 147 9.40 7.62 12.51
CA ASN A 147 10.28 7.85 11.36
C ASN A 147 9.71 8.90 10.40
N PRO A 148 10.56 9.49 9.52
CA PRO A 148 10.15 10.52 8.56
C PRO A 148 9.06 10.05 7.58
N TYR A 149 9.06 8.78 7.16
CA TYR A 149 7.98 8.25 6.33
C TYR A 149 6.60 8.41 7.00
N GLY A 150 6.47 7.99 8.26
CA GLY A 150 5.23 8.15 9.03
C GLY A 150 4.82 9.62 9.14
N TRP A 151 5.77 10.52 9.39
CA TRP A 151 5.50 11.95 9.43
C TRP A 151 5.03 12.50 8.08
N THR A 152 5.60 12.05 6.94
CA THR A 152 5.09 12.49 5.63
C THR A 152 3.64 12.09 5.43
N LYS A 153 3.25 10.87 5.81
CA LYS A 153 1.86 10.41 5.70
C LYS A 153 0.92 11.25 6.57
N LEU A 154 1.30 11.51 7.81
CA LEU A 154 0.51 12.35 8.72
C LEU A 154 0.35 13.79 8.23
N PHE A 155 1.42 14.41 7.73
CA PHE A 155 1.35 15.77 7.18
C PHE A 155 0.45 15.81 5.93
N ILE A 156 0.50 14.78 5.08
CA ILE A 156 -0.37 14.69 3.91
C ILE A 156 -1.83 14.50 4.31
N GLU A 157 -2.15 13.67 5.31
CA GLU A 157 -3.51 13.59 5.86
C GLU A 157 -4.02 14.96 6.29
N ARG A 158 -3.19 15.76 6.98
CA ARG A 158 -3.53 17.11 7.39
C ARG A 158 -3.74 18.04 6.21
N ILE A 159 -2.84 18.03 5.21
CA ILE A 159 -2.95 18.83 3.98
C ILE A 159 -4.26 18.52 3.25
N ILE A 160 -4.58 17.24 3.07
CA ILE A 160 -5.82 16.82 2.39
C ILE A 160 -7.06 17.27 3.17
N THR A 161 -7.03 17.16 4.50
CA THR A 161 -8.15 17.57 5.36
C THR A 161 -8.39 19.07 5.27
N ASP A 162 -7.33 19.89 5.38
CA ASP A 162 -7.42 21.35 5.27
C ASP A 162 -7.87 21.76 3.86
N TYR A 163 -7.35 21.10 2.81
CA TYR A 163 -7.76 21.34 1.43
C TYR A 163 -9.23 21.01 1.21
N SER A 164 -9.70 19.88 1.72
CA SER A 164 -11.10 19.45 1.61
C SER A 164 -12.04 20.45 2.32
N ALA A 165 -11.67 20.90 3.50
CA ALA A 165 -12.44 21.91 4.25
C ALA A 165 -12.56 23.26 3.51
N ALA A 166 -11.51 23.64 2.77
CA ALA A 166 -11.47 24.90 2.00
C ALA A 166 -12.15 24.81 0.62
N ASN A 167 -12.46 23.61 0.12
CA ASN A 167 -13.01 23.40 -1.23
C ASN A 167 -14.33 22.63 -1.16
N SER A 168 -15.44 23.35 -1.16
CA SER A 168 -16.78 22.76 -1.11
C SER A 168 -17.01 21.73 -2.22
N GLY A 169 -17.61 20.60 -1.86
CA GLY A 169 -17.86 19.49 -2.76
C GLY A 169 -16.66 18.58 -3.04
N PHE A 170 -15.49 18.86 -2.45
CA PHE A 170 -14.35 17.93 -2.51
C PHE A 170 -14.58 16.75 -1.56
N SER A 171 -14.31 15.55 -2.05
CA SER A 171 -14.38 14.29 -1.31
C SER A 171 -12.98 13.67 -1.19
N ALA A 172 -12.54 13.43 0.02
CA ALA A 172 -11.26 12.77 0.29
C ALA A 172 -11.48 11.53 1.18
N VAL A 173 -11.04 10.38 0.73
CA VAL A 173 -11.01 9.17 1.53
C VAL A 173 -9.55 8.80 1.82
N ILE A 174 -9.20 8.78 3.09
CA ILE A 174 -7.87 8.45 3.58
C ILE A 174 -7.88 7.02 4.09
N LEU A 175 -7.04 6.16 3.50
CA LEU A 175 -6.96 4.76 3.86
C LEU A 175 -5.65 4.49 4.61
N ARG A 176 -5.74 4.15 5.90
CA ARG A 176 -4.60 3.77 6.74
C ARG A 176 -4.36 2.28 6.64
N TYR A 177 -3.35 1.88 5.86
CA TYR A 177 -2.99 0.47 5.66
C TYR A 177 -2.17 -0.08 6.82
N PHE A 178 -2.33 -1.37 7.03
CA PHE A 178 -1.44 -2.16 7.88
C PHE A 178 -0.36 -2.82 6.99
N ASN A 179 -0.13 -4.12 7.06
CA ASN A 179 0.95 -4.75 6.30
C ASN A 179 0.41 -5.50 5.07
N PRO A 180 0.39 -4.87 3.88
CA PRO A 180 -0.03 -5.57 2.66
C PRO A 180 0.97 -6.65 2.29
N VAL A 181 0.46 -7.85 2.01
CA VAL A 181 1.23 -9.04 1.62
C VAL A 181 0.47 -9.85 0.57
N GLY A 182 1.12 -10.86 0.01
CA GLY A 182 0.52 -11.70 -1.03
C GLY A 182 0.78 -11.18 -2.44
N ALA A 183 0.06 -11.72 -3.39
CA ALA A 183 0.15 -11.38 -4.81
C ALA A 183 -1.19 -11.66 -5.50
N HIS A 184 -1.34 -11.31 -6.76
CA HIS A 184 -2.51 -11.72 -7.54
C HIS A 184 -2.48 -13.23 -7.77
N LYS A 185 -3.62 -13.89 -7.61
CA LYS A 185 -3.75 -15.36 -7.73
C LYS A 185 -3.24 -15.96 -9.05
N SER A 186 -3.15 -15.15 -10.12
CA SER A 186 -2.58 -15.58 -11.40
C SER A 186 -1.06 -15.81 -11.35
N GLY A 187 -0.35 -15.24 -10.37
CA GLY A 187 1.10 -15.21 -10.33
C GLY A 187 1.74 -14.27 -11.35
N LEU A 188 0.97 -13.38 -11.98
CA LEU A 188 1.48 -12.43 -12.97
C LEU A 188 1.94 -11.09 -12.37
N ILE A 189 1.35 -10.66 -11.27
CA ILE A 189 1.75 -9.45 -10.54
C ILE A 189 1.90 -9.73 -9.05
N GLY A 190 2.91 -9.09 -8.44
CA GLY A 190 3.26 -9.24 -7.02
C GLY A 190 4.20 -8.15 -6.55
N GLU A 191 4.72 -8.27 -5.33
CA GLU A 191 5.71 -7.33 -4.78
C GLU A 191 7.10 -7.67 -5.32
N ASP A 192 7.73 -6.71 -6.03
CA ASP A 192 9.06 -6.83 -6.62
C ASP A 192 9.95 -5.66 -6.19
N PRO A 193 10.51 -5.68 -4.98
CA PRO A 193 11.42 -4.64 -4.50
C PRO A 193 12.76 -4.72 -5.25
N ARG A 194 13.25 -3.56 -5.74
CA ARG A 194 14.52 -3.49 -6.48
C ARG A 194 15.76 -3.85 -5.66
N ASP A 195 15.71 -3.55 -4.35
CA ASP A 195 16.81 -3.81 -3.41
C ASP A 195 16.49 -4.98 -2.47
N ILE A 196 17.36 -5.21 -1.49
CA ILE A 196 17.09 -6.19 -0.42
C ILE A 196 15.79 -5.78 0.28
N PRO A 197 14.78 -6.67 0.32
CA PRO A 197 13.49 -6.35 0.90
C PRO A 197 13.58 -5.94 2.37
N ASN A 198 12.88 -4.86 2.73
CA ASN A 198 12.69 -4.48 4.12
C ASN A 198 11.42 -5.10 4.74
N ASN A 199 10.46 -5.54 3.91
CA ASN A 199 9.23 -6.19 4.32
C ASN A 199 9.43 -7.69 4.51
N LEU A 200 8.69 -8.29 5.44
CA LEU A 200 8.83 -9.69 5.82
C LEU A 200 8.55 -10.64 4.65
N MET A 201 7.40 -10.50 3.98
CA MET A 201 6.96 -11.47 2.95
C MET A 201 7.92 -11.56 1.76
N PRO A 202 8.33 -10.46 1.09
CA PRO A 202 9.28 -10.57 -0.01
C PRO A 202 10.67 -11.04 0.45
N TYR A 203 11.07 -10.77 1.71
CA TYR A 203 12.31 -11.33 2.25
C TYR A 203 12.23 -12.85 2.39
N ILE A 204 11.14 -13.37 3.00
CA ILE A 204 10.88 -14.81 3.10
C ILE A 204 10.88 -15.45 1.69
N SER A 205 10.23 -14.81 0.72
CA SER A 205 10.16 -15.29 -0.66
C SER A 205 11.55 -15.46 -1.29
N LYS A 206 12.43 -14.48 -1.10
CA LYS A 206 13.83 -14.55 -1.60
C LYS A 206 14.67 -15.60 -0.90
N VAL A 207 14.43 -15.86 0.39
CA VAL A 207 15.07 -16.99 1.08
C VAL A 207 14.54 -18.32 0.53
N ALA A 208 13.24 -18.43 0.30
CA ALA A 208 12.62 -19.67 -0.21
C ALA A 208 13.12 -20.09 -1.60
N VAL A 209 13.49 -19.14 -2.46
CA VAL A 209 14.09 -19.41 -3.78
C VAL A 209 15.62 -19.46 -3.76
N GLY A 210 16.26 -19.27 -2.58
CA GLY A 210 17.71 -19.37 -2.42
C GLY A 210 18.51 -18.13 -2.83
N GLU A 211 17.85 -17.00 -3.11
CA GLU A 211 18.55 -15.73 -3.37
C GLU A 211 19.17 -15.13 -2.10
N LEU A 212 18.54 -15.35 -0.95
CA LEU A 212 19.04 -14.96 0.36
C LEU A 212 19.29 -16.20 1.22
N GLU A 213 20.37 -16.15 2.02
CA GLU A 213 20.83 -17.30 2.81
C GLU A 213 19.83 -17.69 3.90
N LYS A 214 19.31 -16.72 4.66
CA LYS A 214 18.42 -16.94 5.80
C LYS A 214 17.65 -15.71 6.21
N LEU A 215 16.47 -15.91 6.81
CA LEU A 215 15.67 -14.86 7.39
C LEU A 215 16.22 -14.42 8.74
N SER A 216 16.37 -13.11 8.98
CA SER A 216 16.63 -12.55 10.29
C SER A 216 15.32 -12.17 10.98
N ILE A 217 15.00 -12.82 12.10
CA ILE A 217 13.84 -12.52 12.94
C ILE A 217 14.29 -11.58 14.05
N PHE A 218 13.75 -10.34 14.05
CA PHE A 218 14.15 -9.28 14.96
C PHE A 218 13.38 -9.35 16.27
N GLY A 219 14.09 -9.76 17.35
CA GLY A 219 13.53 -10.00 18.67
C GLY A 219 12.91 -11.40 18.82
N SER A 220 13.15 -12.00 19.98
CA SER A 220 12.57 -13.29 20.41
C SER A 220 12.04 -13.22 21.85
N ASP A 221 11.95 -12.01 22.38
CA ASP A 221 11.67 -11.70 23.78
C ASP A 221 10.55 -10.66 23.94
N TYR A 222 9.74 -10.42 22.89
CA TYR A 222 8.56 -9.59 22.99
C TYR A 222 7.50 -10.25 23.90
N PRO A 223 6.66 -9.46 24.59
CA PRO A 223 5.56 -9.98 25.41
C PRO A 223 4.39 -10.47 24.53
N THR A 224 4.69 -11.36 23.59
CA THR A 224 3.77 -11.97 22.62
C THR A 224 3.78 -13.48 22.80
N LYS A 225 2.85 -14.20 22.16
CA LYS A 225 2.67 -15.65 22.33
C LYS A 225 3.94 -16.49 22.06
N ASP A 226 4.75 -16.09 21.07
CA ASP A 226 5.96 -16.80 20.66
C ASP A 226 7.24 -15.96 20.77
N GLY A 227 7.15 -14.79 21.39
CA GLY A 227 8.25 -13.87 21.60
C GLY A 227 8.61 -13.02 20.39
N THR A 228 7.97 -13.22 19.23
CA THR A 228 8.22 -12.43 18.01
C THR A 228 7.20 -11.31 17.82
N GLY A 229 7.53 -10.31 16.99
CA GLY A 229 6.64 -9.19 16.73
C GLY A 229 5.34 -9.63 16.04
N VAL A 230 4.21 -9.02 16.42
CA VAL A 230 2.88 -9.30 15.89
C VAL A 230 2.42 -8.13 15.02
N ARG A 231 1.91 -8.43 13.83
CA ARG A 231 1.48 -7.46 12.83
C ARG A 231 0.13 -7.86 12.25
N ASP A 232 -0.63 -6.87 11.79
CA ASP A 232 -1.82 -7.09 10.98
C ASP A 232 -1.40 -7.20 9.51
N TYR A 233 -1.42 -8.41 8.97
CA TYR A 233 -1.14 -8.66 7.56
C TYR A 233 -2.45 -8.73 6.78
N ILE A 234 -2.53 -7.97 5.70
CA ILE A 234 -3.69 -7.91 4.82
C ILE A 234 -3.30 -8.37 3.41
N HIS A 235 -4.13 -9.22 2.79
CA HIS A 235 -3.90 -9.61 1.42
C HIS A 235 -4.05 -8.40 0.48
N VAL A 236 -3.08 -8.19 -0.41
CA VAL A 236 -3.05 -7.02 -1.31
C VAL A 236 -4.30 -6.92 -2.20
N THR A 237 -4.94 -8.04 -2.55
CA THR A 237 -6.21 -8.05 -3.32
C THR A 237 -7.37 -7.53 -2.46
N ASP A 238 -7.45 -7.89 -1.18
CA ASP A 238 -8.48 -7.34 -0.28
C ASP A 238 -8.26 -5.84 -0.05
N LEU A 239 -7.00 -5.42 0.10
CA LEU A 239 -6.65 -4.01 0.17
C LEU A 239 -7.06 -3.27 -1.12
N ALA A 240 -6.82 -3.86 -2.30
CA ALA A 240 -7.22 -3.30 -3.59
C ALA A 240 -8.75 -3.14 -3.70
N LYS A 241 -9.53 -4.13 -3.25
CA LYS A 241 -11.00 -4.02 -3.14
C LYS A 241 -11.42 -2.89 -2.21
N GLY A 242 -10.68 -2.65 -1.12
CA GLY A 242 -10.92 -1.53 -0.20
C GLY A 242 -10.79 -0.16 -0.88
N HIS A 243 -9.91 -0.03 -1.89
CA HIS A 243 -9.82 1.20 -2.69
C HIS A 243 -11.02 1.39 -3.60
N VAL A 244 -11.58 0.30 -4.17
CA VAL A 244 -12.81 0.37 -4.96
C VAL A 244 -13.96 0.85 -4.07
N SER A 245 -14.17 0.24 -2.90
CA SER A 245 -15.21 0.66 -1.96
C SER A 245 -15.02 2.11 -1.47
N ALA A 246 -13.77 2.54 -1.25
CA ALA A 246 -13.45 3.92 -0.89
C ALA A 246 -13.79 4.92 -2.01
N LEU A 247 -13.55 4.54 -3.27
CA LEU A 247 -13.91 5.35 -4.42
C LEU A 247 -15.43 5.47 -4.55
N GLU A 248 -16.17 4.38 -4.40
CA GLU A 248 -17.65 4.36 -4.41
C GLU A 248 -18.21 5.22 -3.28
N TYR A 249 -17.60 5.18 -2.09
CA TYR A 249 -17.97 6.09 -1.00
C TYR A 249 -17.73 7.56 -1.39
N ALA A 250 -16.59 7.88 -1.99
CA ALA A 250 -16.25 9.24 -2.42
C ALA A 250 -17.19 9.81 -3.50
N GLU A 251 -17.88 8.96 -4.25
CA GLU A 251 -18.87 9.40 -5.25
C GLU A 251 -20.10 10.07 -4.62
N ASN A 252 -20.46 9.65 -3.41
CA ASN A 252 -21.72 10.03 -2.76
C ASN A 252 -21.52 10.91 -1.49
N HIS A 253 -20.29 11.19 -1.12
CA HIS A 253 -19.96 11.92 0.10
C HIS A 253 -18.99 13.05 -0.20
N CYS A 254 -19.02 14.10 0.61
CA CYS A 254 -18.08 15.22 0.58
C CYS A 254 -17.36 15.35 1.93
N GLY A 255 -16.24 16.05 1.94
CA GLY A 255 -15.42 16.19 3.12
C GLY A 255 -14.32 15.13 3.19
N THR A 256 -13.71 14.98 4.35
CA THR A 256 -12.63 14.00 4.57
C THR A 256 -13.12 12.88 5.47
N GLU A 257 -12.91 11.64 5.04
CA GLU A 257 -13.21 10.46 5.84
C GLU A 257 -11.98 9.53 5.90
N ILE A 258 -11.76 8.90 7.05
CA ILE A 258 -10.59 8.05 7.31
C ILE A 258 -11.06 6.64 7.63
N PHE A 259 -10.40 5.63 7.04
CA PHE A 259 -10.66 4.22 7.30
C PHE A 259 -9.37 3.44 7.51
N ASN A 260 -9.38 2.55 8.50
CA ASN A 260 -8.38 1.52 8.66
C ASN A 260 -8.67 0.35 7.73
N LEU A 261 -7.66 -0.07 6.97
CA LEU A 261 -7.73 -1.30 6.16
C LEU A 261 -6.74 -2.33 6.69
N GLY A 262 -7.24 -3.23 7.50
CA GLY A 262 -6.53 -4.36 8.10
C GLY A 262 -7.49 -5.53 8.32
N THR A 263 -6.95 -6.65 8.78
CA THR A 263 -7.76 -7.84 9.12
C THR A 263 -8.36 -7.77 10.53
N GLY A 264 -7.83 -6.88 11.37
CA GLY A 264 -8.14 -6.86 12.80
C GLY A 264 -7.52 -8.02 13.58
N LYS A 265 -6.62 -8.78 12.95
CA LYS A 265 -5.97 -9.96 13.54
C LYS A 265 -4.47 -9.78 13.55
N GLY A 266 -3.87 -9.88 14.73
CA GLY A 266 -2.43 -9.91 14.87
C GLY A 266 -1.87 -11.30 14.53
N ILE A 267 -0.84 -11.35 13.68
CA ILE A 267 -0.12 -12.56 13.31
C ILE A 267 1.35 -12.35 13.60
N SER A 268 1.98 -13.30 14.26
CA SER A 268 3.40 -13.20 14.60
C SER A 268 4.30 -13.48 13.39
N VAL A 269 5.55 -13.04 13.49
CA VAL A 269 6.55 -13.33 12.45
C VAL A 269 6.75 -14.83 12.28
N LEU A 270 6.78 -15.60 13.36
CA LEU A 270 6.90 -17.07 13.30
C LEU A 270 5.66 -17.74 12.73
N GLU A 271 4.45 -17.26 13.04
CA GLU A 271 3.22 -17.79 12.45
C GLU A 271 3.20 -17.55 10.94
N MET A 272 3.60 -16.36 10.47
CA MET A 272 3.73 -16.06 9.04
C MET A 272 4.79 -16.94 8.36
N LEU A 273 5.95 -17.12 8.99
CA LEU A 273 7.01 -17.99 8.48
C LEU A 273 6.52 -19.43 8.28
N ARG A 274 5.86 -20.01 9.29
CA ARG A 274 5.32 -21.39 9.21
C ARG A 274 4.23 -21.52 8.14
N ALA A 275 3.39 -20.49 7.98
CA ALA A 275 2.39 -20.51 6.92
C ALA A 275 3.04 -20.47 5.53
N TYR A 276 4.15 -19.72 5.39
CA TYR A 276 4.88 -19.66 4.13
C TYR A 276 5.62 -20.98 3.83
N GLU A 277 6.22 -21.62 4.84
CA GLU A 277 6.84 -22.96 4.71
C GLU A 277 5.86 -23.99 4.19
N LYS A 278 4.61 -23.98 4.68
CA LYS A 278 3.54 -24.83 4.15
C LYS A 278 3.24 -24.53 2.68
N ALA A 279 3.21 -23.25 2.31
CA ALA A 279 2.89 -22.84 0.95
C ALA A 279 3.98 -23.18 -0.06
N CYS A 280 5.26 -23.05 0.31
CA CYS A 280 6.39 -23.38 -0.57
C CYS A 280 6.82 -24.85 -0.49
N GLY A 281 6.42 -25.57 0.55
CA GLY A 281 6.78 -26.97 0.77
C GLY A 281 8.21 -27.20 1.27
N ASN A 282 8.92 -26.14 1.67
CA ASN A 282 10.30 -26.19 2.12
C ASN A 282 10.45 -25.48 3.47
N GLU A 283 11.36 -25.96 4.29
CA GLU A 283 11.80 -25.23 5.48
C GLU A 283 12.59 -23.98 5.07
N ILE A 284 12.36 -22.86 5.76
CA ILE A 284 13.02 -21.58 5.49
C ILE A 284 14.07 -21.31 6.58
N PRO A 285 15.37 -21.32 6.22
CA PRO A 285 16.43 -21.03 7.15
C PRO A 285 16.25 -19.67 7.80
N HIS A 286 16.30 -19.63 9.14
CA HIS A 286 16.14 -18.38 9.87
C HIS A 286 17.05 -18.31 11.11
N LYS A 287 17.25 -17.11 11.62
CA LYS A 287 17.95 -16.84 12.89
C LYS A 287 17.30 -15.70 13.63
N PHE A 288 17.36 -15.76 14.95
CA PHE A 288 16.98 -14.64 15.79
C PHE A 288 18.12 -13.64 15.90
N VAL A 289 17.78 -12.36 15.86
CA VAL A 289 18.68 -11.23 16.03
C VAL A 289 18.08 -10.22 17.02
N PRO A 290 18.85 -9.30 17.61
CA PRO A 290 18.32 -8.27 18.51
C PRO A 290 17.15 -7.49 17.88
N ARG A 291 16.26 -6.96 18.73
CA ARG A 291 15.13 -6.09 18.29
C ARG A 291 15.67 -4.91 17.47
N ARG A 292 14.89 -4.47 16.48
CA ARG A 292 15.14 -3.20 15.81
C ARG A 292 14.69 -2.06 16.71
N GLU A 293 15.42 -0.96 16.70
CA GLU A 293 15.02 0.24 17.42
C GLU A 293 13.68 0.78 16.90
N GLY A 294 12.77 1.09 17.83
CA GLY A 294 11.45 1.60 17.50
C GLY A 294 10.41 0.54 17.10
N ASP A 295 10.76 -0.76 17.04
CA ASP A 295 9.79 -1.81 16.74
C ASP A 295 8.82 -2.02 17.93
N LEU A 296 7.53 -2.05 17.63
CA LEU A 296 6.47 -2.38 18.60
C LEU A 296 6.32 -3.90 18.74
N ALA A 297 5.93 -4.36 19.94
CA ALA A 297 5.61 -5.76 20.16
C ALA A 297 4.46 -6.22 19.27
N GLU A 298 3.40 -5.42 19.19
CA GLU A 298 2.23 -5.71 18.37
C GLU A 298 1.54 -4.44 17.88
N TYR A 299 0.93 -4.50 16.71
CA TYR A 299 -0.07 -3.55 16.24
C TYR A 299 -1.00 -4.17 15.20
N TYR A 300 -2.28 -3.86 15.30
CA TYR A 300 -3.34 -4.33 14.41
C TYR A 300 -4.54 -3.37 14.42
N ALA A 301 -5.38 -3.46 13.39
CA ALA A 301 -6.50 -2.58 13.14
C ALA A 301 -7.72 -2.93 14.01
N ASP A 302 -8.56 -1.92 14.25
CA ASP A 302 -10.00 -2.09 14.29
C ASP A 302 -10.54 -1.65 12.91
N SER A 303 -11.04 -2.58 12.11
CA SER A 303 -11.58 -2.33 10.76
C SER A 303 -13.12 -2.26 10.75
N SER A 304 -13.77 -2.23 11.91
CA SER A 304 -15.23 -2.24 12.03
C SER A 304 -15.91 -1.05 11.37
N LYS A 305 -15.22 0.10 11.30
CA LYS A 305 -15.70 1.29 10.57
C LYS A 305 -15.75 1.03 9.06
N ALA A 306 -14.71 0.46 8.48
CA ALA A 306 -14.69 0.12 7.06
C ALA A 306 -15.77 -0.92 6.71
N GLU A 307 -15.97 -1.95 7.55
CA GLU A 307 -17.05 -2.93 7.35
C GLU A 307 -18.43 -2.27 7.38
N ARG A 308 -18.70 -1.44 8.38
CA ARG A 308 -20.01 -0.80 8.56
C ARG A 308 -20.32 0.26 7.50
N VAL A 309 -19.34 1.07 7.12
CA VAL A 309 -19.55 2.26 6.27
C VAL A 309 -19.27 1.98 4.81
N LEU A 310 -18.21 1.26 4.49
CA LEU A 310 -17.83 0.90 3.11
C LEU A 310 -18.42 -0.44 2.66
N GLY A 311 -19.01 -1.24 3.57
CA GLY A 311 -19.38 -2.63 3.28
C GLY A 311 -18.20 -3.55 2.98
N TRP A 312 -16.97 -3.10 3.31
CA TRP A 312 -15.75 -3.80 3.00
C TRP A 312 -15.21 -4.60 4.19
N LYS A 313 -14.77 -5.80 3.92
CA LYS A 313 -14.05 -6.66 4.86
C LYS A 313 -13.02 -7.52 4.13
N THR A 314 -12.05 -8.03 4.88
CA THR A 314 -11.08 -9.00 4.35
C THR A 314 -11.72 -10.37 4.15
N GLU A 315 -11.39 -11.02 3.05
CA GLU A 315 -11.91 -12.34 2.66
C GLU A 315 -10.82 -13.41 2.60
N LEU A 316 -9.56 -12.99 2.36
CA LEU A 316 -8.44 -13.88 2.11
C LEU A 316 -7.65 -14.17 3.41
N SER A 317 -7.30 -15.43 3.58
CA SER A 317 -6.60 -15.94 4.77
C SER A 317 -5.07 -15.75 4.67
N VAL A 318 -4.36 -16.05 5.77
CA VAL A 318 -2.88 -16.09 5.78
C VAL A 318 -2.33 -17.13 4.82
N GLU A 319 -3.01 -18.26 4.72
CA GLU A 319 -2.69 -19.33 3.78
C GLU A 319 -2.80 -18.86 2.33
N ASP A 320 -3.83 -18.05 2.01
CA ASP A 320 -3.99 -17.43 0.70
C ASP A 320 -2.86 -16.43 0.43
N MET A 321 -2.52 -15.59 1.41
CA MET A 321 -1.41 -14.62 1.33
C MET A 321 -0.09 -15.31 0.97
N CYS A 322 0.24 -16.39 1.68
CA CYS A 322 1.47 -17.15 1.47
C CYS A 322 1.46 -17.91 0.16
N ARG A 323 0.33 -18.56 -0.20
CA ARG A 323 0.18 -19.30 -1.45
C ARG A 323 0.37 -18.38 -2.66
N ASP A 324 -0.28 -17.24 -2.65
CA ASP A 324 -0.26 -16.32 -3.78
C ASP A 324 1.09 -15.61 -3.90
N ALA A 325 1.73 -15.24 -2.77
CA ALA A 325 3.10 -14.73 -2.76
C ALA A 325 4.10 -15.76 -3.30
N TRP A 326 3.98 -17.04 -2.90
CA TRP A 326 4.82 -18.10 -3.41
C TRP A 326 4.58 -18.37 -4.90
N ASN A 327 3.30 -18.36 -5.33
CA ASN A 327 2.96 -18.51 -6.75
C ASN A 327 3.60 -17.41 -7.61
N TRP A 328 3.58 -16.16 -7.16
CA TRP A 328 4.28 -15.06 -7.80
C TRP A 328 5.79 -15.30 -7.85
N GLN A 329 6.44 -15.52 -6.71
CA GLN A 329 7.90 -15.65 -6.60
C GLN A 329 8.44 -16.83 -7.42
N LYS A 330 7.80 -17.97 -7.35
CA LYS A 330 8.19 -19.17 -8.07
C LYS A 330 8.12 -19.01 -9.60
N ASN A 331 7.12 -18.27 -10.10
CA ASN A 331 6.92 -18.03 -11.53
C ASN A 331 7.75 -16.85 -12.04
N ASN A 332 8.23 -15.97 -11.16
CA ASN A 332 9.01 -14.80 -11.47
C ASN A 332 10.22 -14.69 -10.53
N PRO A 333 11.18 -15.61 -10.62
CA PRO A 333 12.32 -15.63 -9.69
C PRO A 333 13.14 -14.35 -9.75
N LYS A 334 13.18 -13.67 -10.90
CA LYS A 334 13.84 -12.37 -11.09
C LYS A 334 12.87 -11.18 -11.13
N GLY A 335 11.69 -11.34 -10.56
CA GLY A 335 10.65 -10.31 -10.59
C GLY A 335 10.16 -10.00 -11.99
N TYR A 336 10.06 -8.70 -12.31
CA TYR A 336 9.65 -8.23 -13.64
C TYR A 336 10.81 -8.14 -14.64
N GLU A 337 12.04 -8.53 -14.30
CA GLU A 337 13.22 -8.35 -15.14
C GLU A 337 13.42 -9.40 -16.25
N GLU A 338 12.54 -10.37 -16.42
CA GLU A 338 12.62 -11.39 -17.48
C GLU A 338 12.40 -10.85 -18.88
#